data_7f62eede969ebc6b29a19e7abfae1355
#
_entry.id   7f62eede969ebc6b29a19e7abfae1355
#
_cell.length_a   1.000
_cell.length_b   1.000
_cell.length_c   1.000
_cell.angle_alpha   90.00
_cell.angle_beta   90.00
_cell.angle_gamma   90.00
#
_symmetry.space_group_name_H-M   'P 1'
#
loop_
_entity.id
_entity.type
_entity.pdbx_description
1 polymer ?
#
loop_
_entity_poly.entity_id
_entity_poly.type
_entity_poly.pdbx_seq_one_letter_code
_entity_poly.pdbx_strand_id
1 'polypeptide(L)'
;MIVFITTGYGKNIVGGSDIWCNNFVENVLPLVTEDYKIVIDGRPLLPEEGAIYTYQNDDEIDRILNECDKIVFLHHSYKPNPIIKKYLHKTHTTFVHAFIPDMLGLNDEYENLMTKIDWEWQKEILDNSDNIIWIGYENDTIHKSYPHVINITNYYEWKESKPFLGIISNKIGYAARCETRKNAHYLDNIPSIIFSNKYDYKRMLEGSKINSDYHRFIEFDYRFHKKFFESNFQIFHGCYTKEPFGYSIFDAVDNGKVPIIHTDWMKHINYKYRVNTKEQFNHIYLEILEDSFDKVNFEFNKLRNGLNEYTNKQKWVIEICKVLSI
;
A
#
# COMPACT_ATOMS: atom_id res chain seq x y z
N MET A 1 2.24 23.97 17.92
CA MET A 1 2.52 22.51 18.03
C MET A 1 1.73 21.75 16.98
N ILE A 2 2.35 20.84 16.26
CA ILE A 2 1.71 19.96 15.27
C ILE A 2 1.47 18.58 15.89
N VAL A 3 0.32 17.96 15.62
CA VAL A 3 0.07 16.55 15.96
C VAL A 3 -0.01 15.72 14.68
N PHE A 4 0.90 14.77 14.55
CA PHE A 4 0.89 13.77 13.47
C PHE A 4 0.12 12.54 13.94
N ILE A 5 -0.91 12.13 13.21
CA ILE A 5 -1.72 10.95 13.50
C ILE A 5 -1.41 9.86 12.47
N THR A 6 -1.12 8.66 12.93
CA THR A 6 -0.86 7.48 12.09
C THR A 6 -1.40 6.20 12.74
N THR A 7 -1.48 5.11 12.00
CA THR A 7 -1.83 3.78 12.53
C THR A 7 -0.61 2.94 12.89
N GLY A 8 0.58 3.28 12.38
CA GLY A 8 1.83 2.60 12.70
C GLY A 8 3.00 3.07 11.85
N TYR A 9 4.20 2.82 12.33
CA TYR A 9 5.49 3.00 11.65
C TYR A 9 6.59 2.22 12.39
N GLY A 10 7.84 2.30 11.92
CA GLY A 10 9.00 1.70 12.60
C GLY A 10 8.94 0.18 12.66
N LYS A 11 8.83 -0.37 13.87
CA LYS A 11 8.76 -1.82 14.12
C LYS A 11 7.41 -2.43 13.79
N ASN A 12 6.40 -1.63 13.49
CA ASN A 12 5.01 -2.04 13.28
C ASN A 12 4.62 -2.05 11.79
N ILE A 13 5.56 -2.28 10.89
CA ILE A 13 5.29 -2.31 9.45
C ILE A 13 4.49 -3.58 9.09
N VAL A 14 3.25 -3.38 8.65
CA VAL A 14 2.33 -4.45 8.22
C VAL A 14 1.93 -4.29 6.75
N GLY A 15 2.05 -3.08 6.20
CA GLY A 15 1.64 -2.79 4.84
C GLY A 15 2.29 -1.55 4.23
N GLY A 16 1.87 -1.22 3.01
CA GLY A 16 2.44 -0.11 2.25
C GLY A 16 2.24 1.26 2.90
N SER A 17 1.14 1.48 3.61
CA SER A 17 0.90 2.71 4.37
C SER A 17 1.90 2.88 5.52
N ASP A 18 2.25 1.79 6.21
CA ASP A 18 3.21 1.84 7.30
C ASP A 18 4.63 2.09 6.77
N ILE A 19 4.98 1.51 5.61
CA ILE A 19 6.24 1.80 4.91
C ILE A 19 6.32 3.29 4.57
N TRP A 20 5.23 3.86 4.06
CA TRP A 20 5.16 5.29 3.76
C TRP A 20 5.31 6.15 5.01
N CYS A 21 4.60 5.82 6.10
CA CYS A 21 4.72 6.51 7.38
C CYS A 21 6.14 6.43 7.94
N ASN A 22 6.79 5.26 7.82
CA ASN A 22 8.19 5.12 8.21
C ASN A 22 9.11 6.03 7.40
N ASN A 23 8.96 6.06 6.08
CA ASN A 23 9.71 6.95 5.21
C ASN A 23 9.50 8.44 5.58
N PHE A 24 8.27 8.82 5.96
CA PHE A 24 7.96 10.16 6.44
C PHE A 24 8.70 10.48 7.75
N VAL A 25 8.62 9.59 8.73
CA VAL A 25 9.28 9.76 10.03
C VAL A 25 10.81 9.86 9.88
N GLU A 26 11.40 9.06 9.01
CA GLU A 26 12.84 9.06 8.79
C GLU A 26 13.37 10.26 7.98
N ASN A 27 12.59 10.79 7.04
CA ASN A 27 13.10 11.73 6.04
C ASN A 27 12.43 13.11 6.06
N VAL A 28 11.21 13.24 6.56
CA VAL A 28 10.48 14.50 6.61
C VAL A 28 10.44 15.05 8.03
N LEU A 29 10.11 14.21 9.00
CA LEU A 29 9.95 14.63 10.39
C LEU A 29 11.19 15.33 10.99
N PRO A 30 12.45 14.92 10.68
CA PRO A 30 13.64 15.64 11.13
C PRO A 30 13.78 17.07 10.59
N LEU A 31 13.00 17.44 9.57
CA LEU A 31 12.98 18.79 8.98
C LEU A 31 11.90 19.69 9.62
N VAL A 32 11.02 19.13 10.43
CA VAL A 32 9.99 19.88 11.16
C VAL A 32 10.67 20.67 12.28
N THR A 33 10.57 21.99 12.22
CA THR A 33 11.18 22.89 13.22
C THR A 33 10.21 23.29 14.34
N GLU A 34 8.91 23.10 14.12
CA GLU A 34 7.88 23.32 15.14
C GLU A 34 7.84 22.16 16.14
N ASP A 35 7.39 22.45 17.37
CA ASP A 35 7.09 21.38 18.33
C ASP A 35 6.03 20.43 17.78
N TYR A 36 6.26 19.14 17.91
CA TYR A 36 5.32 18.13 17.43
C TYR A 36 5.15 16.94 18.39
N LYS A 37 4.04 16.24 18.20
CA LYS A 37 3.75 14.94 18.82
C LYS A 37 3.30 13.95 17.77
N ILE A 38 3.57 12.66 18.00
CA ILE A 38 3.07 11.56 17.16
C ILE A 38 2.04 10.79 17.97
N VAL A 39 0.83 10.70 17.45
CA VAL A 39 -0.27 9.92 18.01
C VAL A 39 -0.51 8.71 17.11
N ILE A 40 -0.46 7.51 17.69
CA ILE A 40 -0.79 6.28 17.00
C ILE A 40 -2.23 5.89 17.34
N ASP A 41 -3.10 5.95 16.31
CA ASP A 41 -4.50 5.58 16.42
C ASP A 41 -4.69 4.08 16.22
N GLY A 42 -4.50 3.32 17.29
CA GLY A 42 -4.58 1.86 17.28
C GLY A 42 -3.71 1.21 18.36
N ARG A 43 -3.67 -0.12 18.33
CA ARG A 43 -2.80 -0.94 19.19
C ARG A 43 -1.60 -1.41 18.38
N PRO A 44 -0.40 -0.95 18.69
CA PRO A 44 0.80 -1.43 18.00
C PRO A 44 1.13 -2.87 18.44
N LEU A 45 1.81 -3.58 17.57
CA LEU A 45 2.42 -4.87 17.93
C LEU A 45 3.61 -4.66 18.88
N LEU A 46 4.37 -3.59 18.65
CA LEU A 46 5.54 -3.19 19.46
C LEU A 46 5.48 -1.69 19.72
N PRO A 47 5.74 -1.21 20.97
CA PRO A 47 5.78 0.20 21.27
C PRO A 47 6.91 0.93 20.55
N GLU A 48 6.63 2.14 20.04
CA GLU A 48 7.61 3.05 19.45
C GLU A 48 7.97 4.16 20.46
N GLU A 49 9.25 4.49 20.57
CA GLU A 49 9.73 5.51 21.49
C GLU A 49 9.18 6.90 21.10
N GLY A 50 8.67 7.62 22.06
CA GLY A 50 8.13 8.97 21.87
C GLY A 50 6.73 9.04 21.25
N ALA A 51 6.12 7.91 20.87
CA ALA A 51 4.75 7.87 20.37
C ALA A 51 3.73 7.73 21.50
N ILE A 52 2.56 8.34 21.32
CA ILE A 52 1.43 8.30 22.24
C ILE A 52 0.31 7.50 21.60
N TYR A 53 -0.26 6.54 22.32
CA TYR A 53 -1.22 5.58 21.78
C TYR A 53 -2.63 5.87 22.26
N THR A 54 -3.60 5.93 21.36
CA THR A 54 -4.99 6.26 21.67
C THR A 54 -5.65 5.28 22.64
N TYR A 55 -5.17 4.03 22.72
CA TYR A 55 -5.74 3.02 23.63
C TYR A 55 -5.21 3.07 25.06
N GLN A 56 -4.18 3.90 25.34
CA GLN A 56 -3.50 3.91 26.65
C GLN A 56 -3.91 5.08 27.54
N ASN A 57 -4.25 6.24 26.96
CA ASN A 57 -4.45 7.45 27.73
C ASN A 57 -5.33 8.47 27.01
N ASP A 58 -6.64 8.30 27.13
CA ASP A 58 -7.64 9.17 26.52
C ASP A 58 -7.51 10.63 26.98
N ASP A 59 -7.22 10.86 28.28
CA ASP A 59 -7.09 12.21 28.84
C ASP A 59 -5.85 12.93 28.29
N GLU A 60 -4.74 12.23 28.14
CA GLU A 60 -3.52 12.80 27.58
C GLU A 60 -3.71 13.18 26.11
N ILE A 61 -4.38 12.33 25.34
CA ILE A 61 -4.66 12.60 23.92
C ILE A 61 -5.62 13.77 23.77
N ASP A 62 -6.70 13.81 24.57
CA ASP A 62 -7.64 14.93 24.58
C ASP A 62 -6.93 16.26 24.90
N ARG A 63 -6.03 16.27 25.89
CA ARG A 63 -5.21 17.43 26.22
C ARG A 63 -4.30 17.84 25.08
N ILE A 64 -3.57 16.90 24.47
CA ILE A 64 -2.63 17.19 23.38
C ILE A 64 -3.37 17.73 22.16
N LEU A 65 -4.49 17.12 21.77
CA LEU A 65 -5.30 17.58 20.64
C LEU A 65 -5.96 18.93 20.93
N ASN A 66 -6.32 19.20 22.20
CA ASN A 66 -6.83 20.50 22.59
C ASN A 66 -5.77 21.61 22.48
N GLU A 67 -4.53 21.33 22.86
CA GLU A 67 -3.41 22.27 22.86
C GLU A 67 -2.75 22.45 21.47
N CYS A 68 -2.94 21.53 20.51
CA CYS A 68 -2.31 21.63 19.20
C CYS A 68 -2.96 22.72 18.31
N ASP A 69 -2.15 23.26 17.40
CA ASP A 69 -2.58 24.21 16.40
C ASP A 69 -3.06 23.52 15.11
N LYS A 70 -2.39 22.40 14.76
CA LYS A 70 -2.61 21.67 13.52
C LYS A 70 -2.60 20.16 13.77
N ILE A 71 -3.48 19.45 13.07
CA ILE A 71 -3.49 17.98 12.95
C ILE A 71 -3.09 17.59 11.52
N VAL A 72 -2.19 16.62 11.42
CA VAL A 72 -1.76 16.03 10.14
C VAL A 72 -2.00 14.54 10.20
N PHE A 73 -2.93 14.03 9.40
CA PHE A 73 -3.14 12.60 9.25
C PHE A 73 -2.12 12.02 8.27
N LEU A 74 -1.11 11.33 8.79
CA LEU A 74 -0.19 10.53 7.97
C LEU A 74 -0.86 9.27 7.44
N HIS A 75 -1.68 8.64 8.29
CA HIS A 75 -2.59 7.55 7.95
C HIS A 75 -3.70 7.51 8.99
N HIS A 76 -4.96 7.45 8.56
CA HIS A 76 -6.09 7.35 9.47
C HIS A 76 -6.49 5.89 9.68
N SER A 77 -6.96 5.55 10.87
CA SER A 77 -7.61 4.25 11.13
C SER A 77 -8.94 4.16 10.37
N TYR A 78 -9.39 2.93 10.11
CA TYR A 78 -10.69 2.70 9.49
C TYR A 78 -11.86 2.79 10.48
N LYS A 79 -11.60 3.04 11.76
CA LYS A 79 -12.63 3.16 12.80
C LYS A 79 -12.63 4.57 13.36
N PRO A 80 -13.80 5.21 13.50
CA PRO A 80 -13.90 6.50 14.16
C PRO A 80 -13.33 6.46 15.58
N ASN A 81 -12.43 7.41 15.88
CA ASN A 81 -11.96 7.63 17.23
C ASN A 81 -12.71 8.82 17.84
N PRO A 82 -13.51 8.64 18.91
CA PRO A 82 -14.34 9.69 19.46
C PRO A 82 -13.57 10.91 19.96
N ILE A 83 -12.33 10.73 20.43
CA ILE A 83 -11.49 11.83 20.90
C ILE A 83 -10.95 12.63 19.73
N ILE A 84 -10.37 11.96 18.74
CA ILE A 84 -9.87 12.61 17.52
C ILE A 84 -10.99 13.37 16.83
N LYS A 85 -12.20 12.80 16.78
CA LYS A 85 -13.38 13.39 16.14
C LYS A 85 -13.72 14.78 16.67
N LYS A 86 -13.52 15.07 17.96
CA LYS A 86 -13.78 16.38 18.55
C LYS A 86 -12.93 17.50 17.95
N TYR A 87 -11.75 17.15 17.41
CA TYR A 87 -10.71 18.09 16.97
C TYR A 87 -10.48 18.11 15.45
N LEU A 88 -11.36 17.47 14.66
CA LEU A 88 -11.23 17.43 13.19
C LEU A 88 -11.16 18.82 12.57
N HIS A 89 -11.79 19.83 13.18
CA HIS A 89 -11.73 21.22 12.74
C HIS A 89 -10.31 21.84 12.76
N LYS A 90 -9.32 21.14 13.35
CA LYS A 90 -7.90 21.52 13.32
C LYS A 90 -7.10 20.75 12.26
N THR A 91 -7.76 19.96 11.40
CA THR A 91 -7.09 19.14 10.41
C THR A 91 -6.51 20.01 9.29
N HIS A 92 -5.19 20.12 9.27
CA HIS A 92 -4.46 20.87 8.25
C HIS A 92 -4.22 20.03 6.99
N THR A 93 -3.76 18.78 7.16
CA THR A 93 -3.39 17.94 6.01
C THR A 93 -3.75 16.49 6.26
N THR A 94 -4.32 15.83 5.25
CA THR A 94 -4.59 14.39 5.27
C THR A 94 -3.95 13.70 4.09
N PHE A 95 -3.08 12.72 4.36
CA PHE A 95 -2.51 11.81 3.35
C PHE A 95 -3.42 10.62 3.14
N VAL A 96 -3.86 10.40 1.91
CA VAL A 96 -4.82 9.37 1.53
C VAL A 96 -4.09 8.19 0.89
N HIS A 97 -4.01 7.08 1.60
CA HIS A 97 -3.37 5.83 1.16
C HIS A 97 -4.30 4.89 0.41
N ALA A 98 -5.60 5.01 0.63
CA ALA A 98 -6.64 4.30 -0.08
C ALA A 98 -7.91 5.15 -0.07
N PHE A 99 -8.52 5.34 -1.22
CA PHE A 99 -9.79 6.05 -1.32
C PHE A 99 -10.92 5.03 -1.22
N ILE A 100 -11.66 5.05 -0.11
CA ILE A 100 -12.63 4.01 0.22
C ILE A 100 -13.71 3.83 -0.84
N PRO A 101 -14.26 4.89 -1.49
CA PRO A 101 -15.20 4.72 -2.60
C PRO A 101 -14.71 3.80 -3.73
N ASP A 102 -13.40 3.73 -3.96
CA ASP A 102 -12.83 2.80 -4.95
C ASP A 102 -12.94 1.33 -4.53
N MET A 103 -13.17 1.06 -3.26
CA MET A 103 -13.29 -0.29 -2.68
C MET A 103 -14.74 -0.73 -2.50
N LEU A 104 -15.71 0.21 -2.58
CA LEU A 104 -17.14 -0.11 -2.46
C LEU A 104 -17.58 -1.00 -3.63
N GLY A 105 -18.23 -2.13 -3.30
CA GLY A 105 -18.73 -3.08 -4.29
C GLY A 105 -17.70 -4.13 -4.76
N LEU A 106 -16.45 -4.09 -4.28
CA LEU A 106 -15.42 -5.08 -4.62
C LEU A 106 -15.44 -6.30 -3.66
N ASN A 107 -16.08 -6.18 -2.51
CA ASN A 107 -16.08 -7.17 -1.44
C ASN A 107 -17.48 -7.78 -1.22
N ASP A 108 -17.57 -8.79 -0.36
CA ASP A 108 -18.86 -9.38 0.03
C ASP A 108 -19.74 -8.41 0.85
N GLU A 109 -20.97 -8.82 1.15
CA GLU A 109 -21.97 -7.96 1.79
C GLU A 109 -21.52 -7.42 3.17
N TYR A 110 -20.82 -8.24 3.96
CA TYR A 110 -20.30 -7.83 5.27
C TYR A 110 -19.14 -6.83 5.12
N GLU A 111 -18.21 -7.09 4.23
CA GLU A 111 -17.11 -6.18 3.92
C GLU A 111 -17.62 -4.86 3.34
N ASN A 112 -18.65 -4.90 2.50
CA ASN A 112 -19.31 -3.70 1.98
C ASN A 112 -19.92 -2.82 3.07
N LEU A 113 -20.54 -3.43 4.10
CA LEU A 113 -21.09 -2.67 5.23
C LEU A 113 -19.99 -1.99 6.03
N MET A 114 -18.91 -2.72 6.37
CA MET A 114 -17.77 -2.15 7.08
C MET A 114 -17.09 -1.05 6.25
N THR A 115 -16.87 -1.27 4.98
CA THR A 115 -16.30 -0.27 4.07
C THR A 115 -17.16 1.00 3.98
N LYS A 116 -18.49 0.88 4.10
CA LYS A 116 -19.40 2.03 4.12
C LYS A 116 -19.23 2.88 5.40
N ILE A 117 -19.11 2.21 6.56
CA ILE A 117 -18.84 2.89 7.84
C ILE A 117 -17.47 3.59 7.79
N ASP A 118 -16.47 2.91 7.26
CA ASP A 118 -15.12 3.43 7.09
C ASP A 118 -15.12 4.63 6.15
N TRP A 119 -15.96 4.62 5.11
CA TRP A 119 -16.13 5.75 4.20
C TRP A 119 -16.71 6.98 4.89
N GLU A 120 -17.73 6.83 5.71
CA GLU A 120 -18.31 7.96 6.46
C GLU A 120 -17.25 8.64 7.34
N TRP A 121 -16.40 7.84 7.98
CA TRP A 121 -15.28 8.34 8.78
C TRP A 121 -14.20 9.01 7.92
N GLN A 122 -13.74 8.36 6.85
CA GLN A 122 -12.78 8.96 5.92
C GLN A 122 -13.31 10.28 5.37
N LYS A 123 -14.57 10.30 4.94
CA LYS A 123 -15.22 11.50 4.41
C LYS A 123 -15.22 12.64 5.44
N GLU A 124 -15.54 12.35 6.69
CA GLU A 124 -15.55 13.35 7.76
C GLU A 124 -14.15 13.96 7.98
N ILE A 125 -13.09 13.14 7.92
CA ILE A 125 -11.71 13.64 7.98
C ILE A 125 -11.40 14.54 6.76
N LEU A 126 -11.71 14.08 5.55
CA LEU A 126 -11.39 14.80 4.33
C LEU A 126 -12.16 16.12 4.20
N ASP A 127 -13.43 16.14 4.59
CA ASP A 127 -14.27 17.36 4.58
C ASP A 127 -13.77 18.44 5.56
N ASN A 128 -12.98 18.08 6.58
CA ASN A 128 -12.37 18.98 7.54
C ASN A 128 -10.89 19.30 7.22
N SER A 129 -10.32 18.75 6.14
CA SER A 129 -8.91 18.95 5.80
C SER A 129 -8.70 20.18 4.93
N ASP A 130 -7.74 21.05 5.29
CA ASP A 130 -7.32 22.16 4.44
C ASP A 130 -6.63 21.66 3.17
N ASN A 131 -5.80 20.60 3.31
CA ASN A 131 -5.09 19.95 2.22
C ASN A 131 -5.37 18.45 2.22
N ILE A 132 -5.74 17.92 1.06
CA ILE A 132 -5.90 16.48 0.81
C ILE A 132 -4.81 16.04 -0.14
N ILE A 133 -3.99 15.07 0.27
CA ILE A 133 -2.86 14.58 -0.50
C ILE A 133 -3.12 13.14 -0.91
N TRP A 134 -3.27 12.90 -2.20
CA TRP A 134 -3.28 11.55 -2.75
C TRP A 134 -1.84 11.08 -2.97
N ILE A 135 -1.46 9.97 -2.34
CA ILE A 135 -0.09 9.45 -2.38
C ILE A 135 0.18 8.44 -3.48
N GLY A 136 -0.83 8.10 -4.26
CA GLY A 136 -0.70 7.21 -5.42
C GLY A 136 -0.45 7.98 -6.72
N TYR A 137 -0.49 7.26 -7.84
CA TYR A 137 -0.61 7.86 -9.17
C TYR A 137 -2.07 8.32 -9.40
N GLU A 138 -2.33 8.99 -10.52
CA GLU A 138 -3.64 9.58 -10.82
C GLU A 138 -4.83 8.68 -10.46
N ASN A 139 -5.79 9.24 -9.76
CA ASN A 139 -7.04 8.59 -9.38
C ASN A 139 -8.22 9.53 -9.67
N ASP A 140 -8.93 9.25 -10.75
CA ASP A 140 -10.06 10.06 -11.20
C ASP A 140 -11.19 10.13 -10.16
N THR A 141 -11.37 9.10 -9.34
CA THR A 141 -12.47 9.01 -8.38
C THR A 141 -12.30 10.03 -7.25
N ILE A 142 -11.09 10.09 -6.66
CA ILE A 142 -10.80 11.05 -5.59
C ILE A 142 -10.82 12.49 -6.13
N HIS A 143 -10.29 12.75 -7.33
CA HIS A 143 -10.29 14.06 -7.96
C HIS A 143 -11.70 14.57 -8.33
N LYS A 144 -12.63 13.65 -8.66
CA LYS A 144 -14.05 14.00 -8.86
C LYS A 144 -14.74 14.39 -7.56
N SER A 145 -14.41 13.71 -6.46
CA SER A 145 -15.01 13.98 -5.15
C SER A 145 -14.38 15.20 -4.46
N TYR A 146 -13.08 15.40 -4.67
CA TYR A 146 -12.27 16.45 -4.07
C TYR A 146 -11.38 17.11 -5.15
N PRO A 147 -11.89 18.15 -5.87
CA PRO A 147 -11.16 18.75 -7.00
C PRO A 147 -9.82 19.41 -6.66
N HIS A 148 -9.60 19.73 -5.38
CA HIS A 148 -8.37 20.36 -4.89
C HIS A 148 -7.34 19.38 -4.33
N VAL A 149 -7.54 18.06 -4.55
CA VAL A 149 -6.57 17.05 -4.14
C VAL A 149 -5.24 17.29 -4.84
N ILE A 150 -4.17 17.30 -4.04
CA ILE A 150 -2.79 17.38 -4.52
C ILE A 150 -2.26 15.94 -4.66
N ASN A 151 -1.65 15.64 -5.80
CA ASN A 151 -1.03 14.34 -6.02
C ASN A 151 0.47 14.41 -5.68
N ILE A 152 0.92 13.64 -4.68
CA ILE A 152 2.33 13.43 -4.35
C ILE A 152 2.60 11.94 -4.40
N THR A 153 3.06 11.46 -5.54
CA THR A 153 3.34 10.02 -5.72
C THR A 153 4.50 9.59 -4.82
N ASN A 154 4.33 8.44 -4.18
CA ASN A 154 5.36 7.83 -3.34
C ASN A 154 6.67 7.63 -4.11
N TYR A 155 7.76 7.46 -3.37
CA TYR A 155 9.02 7.01 -3.94
C TYR A 155 9.34 5.57 -3.51
N TYR A 156 10.19 4.93 -4.30
CA TYR A 156 10.77 3.62 -3.99
C TYR A 156 12.29 3.70 -4.08
N GLU A 157 12.99 3.16 -3.11
CA GLU A 157 14.45 3.06 -3.10
C GLU A 157 14.88 1.67 -3.54
N TRP A 158 15.57 1.58 -4.69
CA TRP A 158 16.12 0.32 -5.19
C TRP A 158 17.19 -0.20 -4.23
N LYS A 159 17.00 -1.42 -3.71
CA LYS A 159 17.90 -2.03 -2.72
C LYS A 159 18.80 -3.10 -3.32
N GLU A 160 18.23 -3.94 -4.16
CA GLU A 160 18.90 -5.12 -4.70
C GLU A 160 19.28 -4.93 -6.18
N SER A 161 18.45 -4.23 -6.93
CA SER A 161 18.64 -3.94 -8.37
C SER A 161 19.01 -5.15 -9.22
N LYS A 162 18.45 -6.34 -8.86
CA LYS A 162 18.76 -7.61 -9.54
C LYS A 162 18.28 -7.62 -10.98
N PRO A 163 19.06 -8.14 -11.91
CA PRO A 163 18.59 -8.38 -13.28
C PRO A 163 17.58 -9.53 -13.31
N PHE A 164 16.77 -9.57 -14.37
CA PHE A 164 16.01 -10.77 -14.71
C PHE A 164 16.95 -11.85 -15.23
N LEU A 165 16.88 -13.06 -14.68
CA LEU A 165 17.79 -14.16 -14.98
C LEU A 165 17.12 -15.29 -15.81
N GLY A 166 15.92 -15.07 -16.32
CA GLY A 166 15.14 -16.06 -17.06
C GLY A 166 14.12 -16.80 -16.19
N ILE A 167 13.24 -17.55 -16.85
CA ILE A 167 12.21 -18.35 -16.19
C ILE A 167 12.77 -19.76 -15.95
N ILE A 168 13.04 -20.08 -14.69
CA ILE A 168 13.56 -21.39 -14.27
C ILE A 168 12.54 -22.18 -13.43
N SER A 169 11.37 -21.62 -13.19
CA SER A 169 10.29 -22.23 -12.41
C SER A 169 8.94 -21.76 -12.91
N ASN A 170 7.96 -22.65 -12.93
CA ASN A 170 6.57 -22.32 -13.23
C ASN A 170 5.81 -21.75 -12.03
N LYS A 171 6.48 -21.47 -10.90
CA LYS A 171 5.83 -20.92 -9.72
C LYS A 171 5.65 -19.42 -9.82
N ILE A 172 4.51 -18.93 -9.29
CA ILE A 172 4.22 -17.51 -9.12
C ILE A 172 4.44 -17.13 -7.65
N GLY A 173 5.09 -15.98 -7.41
CA GLY A 173 5.12 -15.33 -6.10
C GLY A 173 3.92 -14.40 -5.91
N TYR A 174 3.33 -14.40 -4.72
CA TYR A 174 2.26 -13.49 -4.31
C TYR A 174 2.58 -12.93 -2.92
N ALA A 175 2.60 -11.61 -2.78
CA ALA A 175 2.91 -10.91 -1.52
C ALA A 175 1.89 -9.81 -1.25
N ALA A 176 0.74 -10.19 -0.70
CA ALA A 176 -0.34 -9.27 -0.32
C ALA A 176 -1.35 -9.97 0.61
N ARG A 177 -2.31 -9.22 1.12
CA ARG A 177 -3.50 -9.80 1.76
C ARG A 177 -4.29 -10.62 0.73
N CYS A 178 -4.75 -11.81 1.11
CA CYS A 178 -5.54 -12.67 0.22
C CYS A 178 -7.02 -12.22 0.21
N GLU A 179 -7.27 -11.04 -0.31
CA GLU A 179 -8.60 -10.44 -0.45
C GLU A 179 -9.00 -10.28 -1.92
N THR A 180 -10.30 -10.13 -2.18
CA THR A 180 -10.87 -10.04 -3.55
C THR A 180 -10.20 -8.94 -4.36
N ARG A 181 -10.01 -7.74 -3.79
CA ARG A 181 -9.34 -6.60 -4.42
C ARG A 181 -7.91 -6.90 -4.88
N LYS A 182 -7.23 -7.82 -4.22
CA LYS A 182 -5.87 -8.25 -4.57
C LYS A 182 -5.84 -9.40 -5.58
N ASN A 183 -7.04 -9.85 -6.04
CA ASN A 183 -7.20 -10.89 -7.05
C ASN A 183 -6.45 -12.20 -6.72
N ALA A 184 -6.31 -12.53 -5.44
CA ALA A 184 -5.64 -13.76 -5.01
C ALA A 184 -6.26 -15.03 -5.63
N HIS A 185 -7.56 -15.01 -5.95
CA HIS A 185 -8.28 -16.07 -6.62
C HIS A 185 -7.82 -16.35 -8.05
N TYR A 186 -7.00 -15.49 -8.66
CA TYR A 186 -6.37 -15.76 -9.97
C TYR A 186 -5.34 -16.90 -9.87
N LEU A 187 -4.81 -17.19 -8.67
CA LEU A 187 -3.82 -18.23 -8.44
C LEU A 187 -4.42 -19.65 -8.34
N ASP A 188 -5.75 -19.77 -8.48
CA ASP A 188 -6.40 -21.10 -8.48
C ASP A 188 -5.78 -22.01 -9.55
N ASN A 189 -5.36 -23.21 -9.13
CA ASN A 189 -4.66 -24.22 -9.96
C ASN A 189 -3.30 -23.77 -10.55
N ILE A 190 -2.70 -22.69 -10.07
CA ILE A 190 -1.37 -22.25 -10.49
C ILE A 190 -0.37 -22.52 -9.34
N PRO A 191 0.76 -23.21 -9.61
CA PRO A 191 1.79 -23.40 -8.60
C PRO A 191 2.27 -22.04 -8.07
N SER A 192 2.12 -21.79 -6.75
CA SER A 192 2.43 -20.49 -6.20
C SER A 192 3.09 -20.53 -4.83
N ILE A 193 3.83 -19.47 -4.51
CA ILE A 193 4.37 -19.19 -3.18
C ILE A 193 3.65 -17.95 -2.66
N ILE A 194 2.82 -18.14 -1.63
CA ILE A 194 1.95 -17.09 -1.08
C ILE A 194 2.54 -16.59 0.24
N PHE A 195 2.86 -15.30 0.29
CA PHE A 195 3.32 -14.57 1.46
C PHE A 195 2.21 -13.62 1.93
N SER A 196 1.46 -14.07 2.93
CA SER A 196 0.26 -13.38 3.41
C SER A 196 0.00 -13.68 4.89
N ASN A 197 -0.93 -13.00 5.52
CA ASN A 197 -1.35 -13.40 6.85
C ASN A 197 -2.20 -14.70 6.78
N LYS A 198 -2.12 -15.49 7.84
CA LYS A 198 -2.75 -16.80 7.91
C LYS A 198 -4.29 -16.73 7.85
N TYR A 199 -4.87 -15.69 8.43
CA TYR A 199 -6.32 -15.52 8.47
C TYR A 199 -6.88 -15.28 7.06
N ASP A 200 -6.32 -14.32 6.31
CA ASP A 200 -6.76 -14.01 4.95
C ASP A 200 -6.54 -15.21 4.01
N TYR A 201 -5.40 -15.91 4.15
CA TYR A 201 -5.14 -17.11 3.36
C TYR A 201 -6.16 -18.21 3.61
N LYS A 202 -6.50 -18.48 4.88
CA LYS A 202 -7.52 -19.47 5.25
C LYS A 202 -8.89 -19.09 4.70
N ARG A 203 -9.29 -17.82 4.83
CA ARG A 203 -10.54 -17.28 4.29
C ARG A 203 -10.60 -17.41 2.76
N MET A 204 -9.50 -17.16 2.07
CA MET A 204 -9.41 -17.36 0.61
C MET A 204 -9.65 -18.83 0.23
N LEU A 205 -9.07 -19.79 0.95
CA LEU A 205 -9.29 -21.21 0.70
C LEU A 205 -10.73 -21.65 0.96
N GLU A 206 -11.36 -21.11 2.00
CA GLU A 206 -12.75 -21.43 2.36
C GLU A 206 -13.77 -20.80 1.39
N GLY A 207 -13.52 -19.58 0.92
CA GLY A 207 -14.43 -18.82 0.05
C GLY A 207 -14.28 -19.11 -1.44
N SER A 208 -13.11 -19.53 -1.88
CA SER A 208 -12.84 -19.93 -3.26
C SER A 208 -12.47 -21.42 -3.24
N LYS A 209 -12.96 -22.21 -4.15
CA LYS A 209 -12.61 -23.63 -4.28
C LYS A 209 -11.15 -23.82 -4.73
N ILE A 210 -10.21 -23.09 -4.12
CA ILE A 210 -8.78 -23.10 -4.47
C ILE A 210 -8.17 -24.38 -3.89
N ASN A 211 -7.48 -25.11 -4.73
CA ASN A 211 -6.75 -26.31 -4.31
C ASN A 211 -5.44 -25.92 -3.63
N SER A 212 -5.37 -26.08 -2.29
CA SER A 212 -4.17 -25.79 -1.48
C SER A 212 -2.92 -26.57 -1.90
N ASP A 213 -3.07 -27.69 -2.62
CA ASP A 213 -1.94 -28.53 -3.06
C ASP A 213 -1.00 -27.81 -4.06
N TYR A 214 -1.51 -26.78 -4.73
CA TYR A 214 -0.72 -25.92 -5.62
C TYR A 214 0.04 -24.83 -4.89
N HIS A 215 -0.25 -24.58 -3.60
CA HIS A 215 0.25 -23.43 -2.88
C HIS A 215 1.25 -23.80 -1.79
N ARG A 216 2.38 -23.11 -1.76
CA ARG A 216 3.25 -23.03 -0.60
C ARG A 216 2.95 -21.73 0.16
N PHE A 217 2.32 -21.83 1.32
CA PHE A 217 2.05 -20.70 2.18
C PHE A 217 3.26 -20.35 3.06
N ILE A 218 3.55 -19.05 3.19
CA ILE A 218 4.52 -18.47 4.11
C ILE A 218 3.78 -17.38 4.88
N GLU A 219 3.69 -17.51 6.20
CA GLU A 219 3.05 -16.50 7.03
C GLU A 219 3.79 -15.17 6.94
N PHE A 220 3.02 -14.07 6.80
CA PHE A 220 3.58 -12.75 6.67
C PHE A 220 4.30 -12.36 7.96
N ASP A 221 5.59 -12.06 7.83
CA ASP A 221 6.43 -11.39 8.80
C ASP A 221 7.45 -10.59 7.99
N TYR A 222 7.51 -9.28 8.20
CA TYR A 222 8.39 -8.40 7.43
C TYR A 222 9.86 -8.85 7.45
N ARG A 223 10.30 -9.53 8.53
CA ARG A 223 11.64 -10.13 8.64
C ARG A 223 11.92 -11.20 7.58
N PHE A 224 10.88 -11.85 7.05
CA PHE A 224 10.98 -12.86 6.00
C PHE A 224 10.74 -12.32 4.58
N HIS A 225 10.49 -11.02 4.43
CA HIS A 225 10.21 -10.39 3.16
C HIS A 225 11.32 -10.65 2.13
N LYS A 226 12.59 -10.40 2.51
CA LYS A 226 13.74 -10.69 1.65
C LYS A 226 13.79 -12.18 1.27
N LYS A 227 13.63 -13.09 2.22
CA LYS A 227 13.64 -14.54 1.99
C LYS A 227 12.51 -14.99 1.07
N PHE A 228 11.35 -14.31 1.11
CA PHE A 228 10.28 -14.60 0.16
C PHE A 228 10.73 -14.28 -1.28
N PHE A 229 11.30 -13.11 -1.55
CA PHE A 229 11.78 -12.74 -2.89
C PHE A 229 13.00 -13.54 -3.36
N GLU A 230 13.75 -14.14 -2.46
CA GLU A 230 14.82 -15.11 -2.76
C GLU A 230 14.29 -16.51 -3.11
N SER A 231 12.99 -16.77 -2.89
CA SER A 231 12.39 -18.06 -3.19
C SER A 231 12.36 -18.34 -4.70
N ASN A 232 12.24 -19.62 -5.05
CA ASN A 232 12.27 -20.10 -6.44
C ASN A 232 10.95 -19.79 -7.19
N PHE A 233 10.77 -18.54 -7.56
CA PHE A 233 9.80 -18.07 -8.53
C PHE A 233 10.40 -16.91 -9.35
N GLN A 234 9.97 -16.71 -10.59
CA GLN A 234 10.39 -15.59 -11.45
C GLN A 234 9.23 -14.72 -11.88
N ILE A 235 8.00 -15.24 -11.83
CA ILE A 235 6.79 -14.50 -12.16
C ILE A 235 6.14 -14.04 -10.85
N PHE A 236 5.71 -12.78 -10.78
CA PHE A 236 5.08 -12.21 -9.60
C PHE A 236 3.64 -11.78 -9.91
N HIS A 237 2.70 -12.12 -9.03
CA HIS A 237 1.33 -11.66 -9.13
C HIS A 237 1.20 -10.25 -8.53
N GLY A 238 1.09 -9.26 -9.39
CA GLY A 238 0.87 -7.84 -9.05
C GLY A 238 -0.48 -7.30 -9.55
N CYS A 239 -1.46 -8.16 -9.82
CA CYS A 239 -2.76 -7.79 -10.40
C CYS A 239 -3.72 -7.18 -9.35
N TYR A 240 -3.30 -6.12 -8.68
CA TYR A 240 -4.07 -5.49 -7.62
C TYR A 240 -4.98 -4.41 -8.19
N THR A 241 -6.29 -4.57 -7.99
CA THR A 241 -7.29 -3.57 -8.40
C THR A 241 -7.19 -2.34 -7.50
N LYS A 242 -7.16 -1.15 -8.12
CA LYS A 242 -7.11 0.14 -7.40
C LYS A 242 -5.95 0.24 -6.39
N GLU A 243 -4.78 -0.28 -6.78
CA GLU A 243 -3.57 -0.18 -5.98
C GLU A 243 -2.96 1.22 -6.10
N PRO A 244 -2.82 1.99 -5.02
CA PRO A 244 -2.31 3.36 -5.10
C PRO A 244 -0.85 3.45 -5.54
N PHE A 245 0.03 2.60 -5.00
CA PHE A 245 1.45 2.61 -5.36
C PHE A 245 2.02 1.22 -5.65
N GLY A 246 1.76 0.22 -4.76
CA GLY A 246 2.13 -1.17 -5.00
C GLY A 246 3.59 -1.51 -4.66
N TYR A 247 4.07 -1.19 -3.47
CA TYR A 247 5.43 -1.48 -3.02
C TYR A 247 5.89 -2.92 -3.34
N SER A 248 5.03 -3.93 -3.17
CA SER A 248 5.39 -5.32 -3.47
C SER A 248 5.66 -5.59 -4.95
N ILE A 249 5.12 -4.78 -5.87
CA ILE A 249 5.42 -4.85 -7.30
C ILE A 249 6.83 -4.27 -7.56
N PHE A 250 7.15 -3.15 -6.92
CA PHE A 250 8.51 -2.59 -6.96
C PHE A 250 9.53 -3.59 -6.37
N ASP A 251 9.22 -4.19 -5.22
CA ASP A 251 10.08 -5.21 -4.59
C ASP A 251 10.29 -6.41 -5.51
N ALA A 252 9.27 -6.83 -6.26
CA ALA A 252 9.39 -7.89 -7.25
C ALA A 252 10.37 -7.51 -8.36
N VAL A 253 10.22 -6.31 -8.95
CA VAL A 253 11.11 -5.82 -10.01
C VAL A 253 12.53 -5.62 -9.48
N ASP A 254 12.70 -5.09 -8.26
CA ASP A 254 13.99 -4.91 -7.60
C ASP A 254 14.73 -6.25 -7.42
N ASN A 255 13.99 -7.32 -7.18
CA ASN A 255 14.51 -8.68 -7.06
C ASN A 255 14.55 -9.47 -8.38
N GLY A 256 14.44 -8.82 -9.53
CA GLY A 256 14.54 -9.46 -10.85
C GLY A 256 13.37 -10.37 -11.20
N LYS A 257 12.17 -10.13 -10.60
CA LYS A 257 10.95 -10.89 -10.88
C LYS A 257 10.09 -10.13 -11.88
N VAL A 258 9.44 -10.85 -12.80
CA VAL A 258 8.54 -10.31 -13.84
C VAL A 258 7.12 -10.25 -13.27
N PRO A 259 6.54 -9.07 -12.98
CA PRO A 259 5.19 -9.00 -12.47
C PRO A 259 4.16 -9.08 -13.61
N ILE A 260 3.05 -9.78 -13.34
CA ILE A 260 1.80 -9.61 -14.08
C ILE A 260 0.98 -8.58 -13.30
N ILE A 261 0.62 -7.45 -13.91
CA ILE A 261 0.02 -6.30 -13.23
C ILE A 261 -1.40 -6.02 -13.72
N HIS A 262 -2.18 -5.29 -12.91
CA HIS A 262 -3.50 -4.85 -13.33
C HIS A 262 -3.41 -3.76 -14.42
N THR A 263 -4.35 -3.77 -15.39
CA THR A 263 -4.38 -2.80 -16.50
C THR A 263 -4.44 -1.36 -16.03
N ASP A 264 -5.06 -1.09 -14.88
CA ASP A 264 -5.21 0.26 -14.33
C ASP A 264 -3.99 0.76 -13.55
N TRP A 265 -3.04 -0.12 -13.20
CA TRP A 265 -1.88 0.28 -12.42
C TRP A 265 -0.83 0.93 -13.30
N MET A 266 -0.42 2.17 -13.02
CA MET A 266 0.59 2.94 -13.77
C MET A 266 0.42 2.83 -15.30
N LYS A 267 -0.75 3.24 -15.80
CA LYS A 267 -1.18 3.10 -17.22
C LYS A 267 -0.22 3.73 -18.22
N HIS A 268 0.49 4.78 -17.82
CA HIS A 268 1.44 5.50 -18.68
C HIS A 268 2.69 4.66 -19.01
N ILE A 269 3.02 3.64 -18.20
CA ILE A 269 4.12 2.73 -18.50
C ILE A 269 3.65 1.71 -19.54
N ASN A 270 4.24 1.75 -20.74
CA ASN A 270 3.93 0.80 -21.79
C ASN A 270 4.55 -0.58 -21.49
N TYR A 271 3.80 -1.44 -20.80
CA TYR A 271 4.20 -2.78 -20.37
C TYR A 271 3.19 -3.82 -20.85
N LYS A 272 3.68 -4.94 -21.39
CA LYS A 272 2.86 -5.95 -22.07
C LYS A 272 2.01 -6.80 -21.13
N TYR A 273 2.59 -7.23 -19.99
CA TYR A 273 1.97 -8.23 -19.10
C TYR A 273 0.96 -7.60 -18.15
N ARG A 274 -0.15 -7.08 -18.74
CA ARG A 274 -1.25 -6.41 -18.04
C ARG A 274 -2.54 -7.17 -18.22
N VAL A 275 -3.31 -7.29 -17.14
CA VAL A 275 -4.57 -8.05 -17.11
C VAL A 275 -5.63 -7.34 -16.25
N ASN A 276 -6.90 -7.65 -16.49
CA ASN A 276 -8.04 -7.24 -15.65
C ASN A 276 -9.00 -8.41 -15.36
N THR A 277 -8.77 -9.60 -15.91
CA THR A 277 -9.56 -10.81 -15.64
C THR A 277 -8.65 -12.01 -15.36
N LYS A 278 -9.24 -13.05 -14.72
CA LYS A 278 -8.55 -14.32 -14.45
C LYS A 278 -8.13 -15.04 -15.73
N GLU A 279 -8.96 -15.00 -16.77
CA GLU A 279 -8.69 -15.63 -18.06
C GLU A 279 -7.46 -14.99 -18.74
N GLN A 280 -7.40 -13.65 -18.72
CA GLN A 280 -6.22 -12.92 -19.22
C GLN A 280 -4.98 -13.23 -18.39
N PHE A 281 -5.13 -13.34 -17.06
CA PHE A 281 -4.02 -13.71 -16.19
C PHE A 281 -3.44 -15.07 -16.55
N ASN A 282 -4.28 -16.08 -16.72
CA ASN A 282 -3.86 -17.41 -17.12
C ASN A 282 -3.18 -17.42 -18.49
N HIS A 283 -3.72 -16.65 -19.44
CA HIS A 283 -3.12 -16.53 -20.77
C HIS A 283 -1.73 -15.89 -20.72
N ILE A 284 -1.59 -14.75 -20.05
CA ILE A 284 -0.30 -14.05 -19.89
C ILE A 284 0.71 -14.89 -19.11
N TYR A 285 0.26 -15.60 -18.07
CA TYR A 285 1.13 -16.52 -17.34
C TYR A 285 1.74 -17.59 -18.24
N LEU A 286 0.93 -18.25 -19.08
CA LEU A 286 1.42 -19.25 -20.05
C LEU A 286 2.33 -18.61 -21.11
N GLU A 287 1.96 -17.42 -21.61
CA GLU A 287 2.77 -16.68 -22.56
C GLU A 287 4.18 -16.37 -22.01
N ILE A 288 4.30 -15.93 -20.74
CA ILE A 288 5.61 -15.69 -20.11
C ILE A 288 6.42 -16.98 -19.99
N LEU A 289 5.78 -18.14 -19.74
CA LEU A 289 6.48 -19.42 -19.67
C LEU A 289 7.01 -19.89 -21.03
N GLU A 290 6.32 -19.52 -22.12
CA GLU A 290 6.65 -19.94 -23.50
C GLU A 290 7.54 -18.93 -24.24
N ASP A 291 7.53 -17.66 -23.81
CA ASP A 291 8.31 -16.58 -24.47
C ASP A 291 9.82 -16.79 -24.26
N SER A 292 10.59 -16.36 -25.26
CA SER A 292 12.06 -16.39 -25.18
C SER A 292 12.55 -15.43 -24.06
N PHE A 293 13.74 -15.74 -23.52
CA PHE A 293 14.42 -14.87 -22.54
C PHE A 293 14.45 -13.41 -23.00
N ASP A 294 14.82 -13.16 -24.25
CA ASP A 294 14.99 -11.80 -24.78
C ASP A 294 13.67 -11.00 -24.76
N LYS A 295 12.55 -11.65 -25.08
CA LYS A 295 11.24 -11.00 -25.05
C LYS A 295 10.82 -10.65 -23.63
N VAL A 296 10.94 -11.59 -22.71
CA VAL A 296 10.57 -11.36 -21.30
C VAL A 296 11.49 -10.32 -20.67
N ASN A 297 12.80 -10.39 -20.92
CA ASN A 297 13.79 -9.44 -20.42
C ASN A 297 13.57 -8.03 -21.00
N PHE A 298 13.17 -7.92 -22.26
CA PHE A 298 12.81 -6.64 -22.88
C PHE A 298 11.65 -5.97 -22.11
N GLU A 299 10.55 -6.70 -21.87
CA GLU A 299 9.39 -6.17 -21.15
C GLU A 299 9.74 -5.88 -19.67
N PHE A 300 10.52 -6.73 -19.02
CA PHE A 300 11.01 -6.49 -17.67
C PHE A 300 11.79 -5.17 -17.55
N ASN A 301 12.75 -4.94 -18.45
CA ASN A 301 13.55 -3.72 -18.46
C ASN A 301 12.72 -2.48 -18.79
N LYS A 302 11.74 -2.61 -19.67
CA LYS A 302 10.81 -1.54 -20.01
C LYS A 302 9.96 -1.11 -18.80
N LEU A 303 9.42 -2.07 -18.03
CA LEU A 303 8.73 -1.77 -16.78
C LEU A 303 9.68 -1.12 -15.78
N ARG A 304 10.85 -1.72 -15.53
CA ARG A 304 11.84 -1.20 -14.58
C ARG A 304 12.26 0.23 -14.91
N ASN A 305 12.51 0.54 -16.18
CA ASN A 305 12.86 1.89 -16.60
C ASN A 305 11.71 2.88 -16.37
N GLY A 306 10.46 2.48 -16.63
CA GLY A 306 9.29 3.31 -16.32
C GLY A 306 9.11 3.56 -14.83
N LEU A 307 9.47 2.60 -13.98
CA LEU A 307 9.40 2.74 -12.52
C LEU A 307 10.50 3.66 -11.93
N ASN A 308 11.59 3.92 -12.67
CA ASN A 308 12.68 4.78 -12.20
C ASN A 308 12.25 6.22 -11.93
N GLU A 309 11.18 6.72 -12.54
CA GLU A 309 10.64 8.05 -12.27
C GLU A 309 10.13 8.21 -10.82
N TYR A 310 9.79 7.10 -10.15
CA TYR A 310 9.30 7.07 -8.76
C TYR A 310 10.41 6.82 -7.73
N THR A 311 11.67 7.03 -8.09
CA THR A 311 12.81 6.76 -7.20
C THR A 311 13.44 8.03 -6.63
N ASN A 312 12.91 9.21 -6.96
CA ASN A 312 13.47 10.48 -6.50
C ASN A 312 12.97 10.85 -5.09
N LYS A 313 13.67 10.34 -4.07
CA LYS A 313 13.43 10.63 -2.66
C LYS A 313 13.48 12.12 -2.34
N GLN A 314 14.46 12.86 -2.88
CA GLN A 314 14.62 14.28 -2.61
C GLN A 314 13.43 15.10 -3.13
N LYS A 315 12.96 14.80 -4.34
CA LYS A 315 11.75 15.43 -4.90
C LYS A 315 10.55 15.17 -3.99
N TRP A 316 10.35 13.92 -3.57
CA TRP A 316 9.26 13.53 -2.67
C TRP A 316 9.29 14.31 -1.35
N VAL A 317 10.47 14.41 -0.71
CA VAL A 317 10.64 15.19 0.54
C VAL A 317 10.29 16.65 0.33
N ILE A 318 10.79 17.29 -0.74
CA ILE A 318 10.52 18.69 -1.06
C ILE A 318 9.03 18.96 -1.26
N GLU A 319 8.34 18.08 -2.00
CA GLU A 319 6.91 18.22 -2.26
C GLU A 319 6.09 18.13 -0.96
N ILE A 320 6.43 17.20 -0.07
CA ILE A 320 5.76 17.08 1.23
C ILE A 320 6.02 18.28 2.12
N CYS A 321 7.29 18.70 2.27
CA CYS A 321 7.64 19.89 3.06
C CYS A 321 6.89 21.13 2.57
N LYS A 322 6.78 21.32 1.26
CA LYS A 322 6.03 22.42 0.67
C LYS A 322 4.56 22.43 1.07
N VAL A 323 3.90 21.27 1.05
CA VAL A 323 2.47 21.15 1.44
C VAL A 323 2.27 21.37 2.92
N LEU A 324 3.18 20.87 3.75
CA LEU A 324 3.12 21.06 5.20
C LEU A 324 3.58 22.46 5.65
N SER A 325 4.15 23.25 4.74
CA SER A 325 4.74 24.58 5.03
C SER A 325 5.86 24.52 6.07
N ILE A 326 6.72 23.52 5.94
CA ILE A 326 7.90 23.26 6.80
C ILE A 326 9.20 23.31 5.98
#